data_9d264a7e05efb46b9858ac170f8a3c9a
#
_entry.id   9d264a7e05efb46b9858ac170f8a3c9a
#
_cell.length_a   1.000
_cell.length_b   1.000
_cell.length_c   1.000
_cell.angle_alpha   90.00
_cell.angle_beta   90.00
_cell.angle_gamma   90.00
#
_symmetry.space_group_name_H-M   'P 1'
#
loop_
_entity.id
_entity.type
_entity.pdbx_description
1 polymer ?
#
loop_
_entity_poly.entity_id
_entity_poly.type
_entity_poly.pdbx_seq_one_letter_code
_entity_poly.pdbx_strand_id
1 'polypeptide(L)'
;ISECLVGSEMCIRDSSKTDGFFKNLYTGEKCDWERSGGGRFKVQYRNLHGLRIDNTFSFVKLEQGGYPYAYAETGQIAYNDPSDYRRTNFNDGLTIRYEGEKFSVASITSYQYLDDRMNLDQDFLPLSYFTLTQARREHAVTEDLVFRSPDDKAYRWLLGAFGFYRHTTMHAPVLFKEDGIRNLILDRFEPQGIHAEWGEDTFLLDSRFRTPDYGAALYHESTYDAGRWRFTAGLRVDFEASKLHYRSYAEATYTTQTPDGTSYPHAILVDQPGTLKQSFTEILPKISVLYRMGSSRRNTLYATVSKGYKAGGFNTQMFSDVLQQQVMKQMGFGSLYDVADVVTYKPEKSWNYEVGAHLSTPSHKVQADLALFYIDCRDQQLTVFPEGQITGRLMTNAGRTR
;
A
#
# COMPACT_ATOMS: atom_id res chain seq x y z
N ILE A 1 2.74 21.73 -36.03
CA ILE A 1 2.70 20.28 -36.31
C ILE A 1 4.01 19.97 -37.05
N SER A 2 4.96 19.40 -36.35
CA SER A 2 6.19 18.97 -37.02
C SER A 2 6.06 17.50 -37.37
N GLU A 3 6.07 17.25 -38.67
CA GLU A 3 6.39 15.96 -39.25
C GLU A 3 7.84 15.59 -38.90
N CYS A 4 8.02 14.32 -38.51
CA CYS A 4 9.31 13.65 -38.36
C CYS A 4 10.29 14.29 -37.37
N LEU A 5 10.07 14.10 -36.12
CA LEU A 5 11.16 14.08 -35.15
C LEU A 5 11.40 12.64 -34.70
N VAL A 6 12.45 12.04 -35.24
CA VAL A 6 13.17 10.94 -34.65
C VAL A 6 13.74 11.51 -33.34
N GLY A 7 13.04 11.24 -32.22
CA GLY A 7 13.37 11.75 -30.89
C GLY A 7 12.57 13.00 -30.51
N SER A 8 11.41 12.84 -29.88
CA SER A 8 10.77 13.94 -29.16
C SER A 8 11.10 13.81 -27.66
N GLU A 9 11.80 14.81 -27.15
CA GLU A 9 12.11 14.96 -25.74
C GLU A 9 11.07 15.88 -25.11
N MET A 10 10.46 15.47 -23.98
CA MET A 10 9.61 16.33 -23.17
C MET A 10 10.14 16.35 -21.75
N CYS A 11 10.65 17.52 -21.33
CA CYS A 11 11.05 17.78 -19.98
C CYS A 11 9.96 18.60 -19.28
N ILE A 12 9.47 18.10 -18.13
CA ILE A 12 8.57 18.84 -17.25
C ILE A 12 9.29 19.03 -15.93
N ARG A 13 9.28 20.26 -15.43
CA ARG A 13 9.75 20.61 -14.10
C ARG A 13 8.59 21.23 -13.33
N ASP A 14 8.23 20.61 -12.23
CA ASP A 14 7.18 21.10 -11.35
C ASP A 14 7.74 21.43 -9.98
N SER A 15 7.22 22.49 -9.35
CA SER A 15 7.47 22.79 -7.95
C SER A 15 6.21 23.39 -7.33
N SER A 16 5.91 22.98 -6.12
CA SER A 16 4.80 23.49 -5.33
C SER A 16 5.26 23.85 -3.93
N LYS A 17 4.71 24.92 -3.39
CA LYS A 17 4.90 25.34 -2.00
C LYS A 17 3.58 25.88 -1.46
N THR A 18 3.16 25.36 -0.32
CA THR A 18 2.06 25.92 0.47
C THR A 18 2.48 26.00 1.94
N ASP A 19 2.04 27.06 2.60
CA ASP A 19 2.30 27.22 4.04
C ASP A 19 1.25 26.52 4.90
N GLY A 20 0.24 25.88 4.27
CA GLY A 20 -0.84 25.15 4.93
C GLY A 20 -2.03 26.03 5.32
N PHE A 21 -3.09 25.38 5.77
CA PHE A 21 -4.37 26.01 6.13
C PHE A 21 -4.69 25.84 7.60
N PHE A 22 -4.27 24.74 8.21
CA PHE A 22 -4.63 24.36 9.58
C PHE A 22 -3.55 24.76 10.57
N LYS A 23 -3.98 25.35 11.68
CA LYS A 23 -3.10 25.77 12.76
C LYS A 23 -3.16 24.79 13.91
N ASN A 24 -2.01 24.29 14.35
CA ASN A 24 -1.89 23.57 15.61
C ASN A 24 -1.93 24.59 16.76
N LEU A 25 -2.92 24.47 17.65
CA LEU A 25 -3.15 25.41 18.73
C LEU A 25 -2.10 25.31 19.86
N TYR A 26 -1.45 24.15 19.99
CA TYR A 26 -0.38 23.94 20.96
C TYR A 26 0.90 24.68 20.55
N THR A 27 1.37 24.44 19.31
CA THR A 27 2.60 25.04 18.80
C THR A 27 2.41 26.47 18.28
N GLY A 28 1.20 26.85 17.92
CA GLY A 28 0.89 28.13 17.27
C GLY A 28 1.27 28.18 15.79
N GLU A 29 1.78 27.11 15.21
CA GLU A 29 2.25 27.04 13.84
C GLU A 29 1.25 26.29 12.92
N LYS A 30 1.35 26.51 11.61
CA LYS A 30 0.60 25.73 10.64
C LYS A 30 1.21 24.33 10.50
N CYS A 31 0.37 23.30 10.57
CA CYS A 31 0.80 21.89 10.62
C CYS A 31 0.76 21.15 9.29
N ASP A 32 0.10 21.70 8.26
CA ASP A 32 -0.13 21.06 6.97
C ASP A 32 0.59 21.74 5.80
N TRP A 33 1.75 22.35 6.09
CA TRP A 33 2.60 22.92 5.05
C TRP A 33 3.14 21.84 4.10
N GLU A 34 3.36 22.21 2.84
CA GLU A 34 3.93 21.30 1.84
C GLU A 34 4.97 22.02 0.97
N ARG A 35 6.02 21.30 0.63
CA ARG A 35 7.01 21.66 -0.38
C ARG A 35 7.30 20.46 -1.25
N SER A 36 7.13 20.61 -2.55
CA SER A 36 7.45 19.56 -3.50
C SER A 36 8.23 20.11 -4.69
N GLY A 37 9.06 19.27 -5.25
CA GLY A 37 9.76 19.55 -6.48
C GLY A 37 10.06 18.26 -7.21
N GLY A 38 9.98 18.30 -8.53
CA GLY A 38 10.18 17.13 -9.35
C GLY A 38 10.47 17.46 -10.81
N GLY A 39 10.81 16.42 -11.54
CA GLY A 39 11.00 16.50 -12.98
C GLY A 39 10.62 15.19 -13.64
N ARG A 40 10.17 15.31 -14.87
CA ARG A 40 9.89 14.18 -15.77
C ARG A 40 10.63 14.41 -17.09
N PHE A 41 11.29 13.38 -17.52
CA PHE A 41 11.96 13.32 -18.81
C PHE A 41 11.42 12.16 -19.60
N LYS A 42 11.04 12.40 -20.88
CA LYS A 42 10.50 11.38 -21.75
C LYS A 42 11.27 11.36 -23.07
N VAL A 43 11.73 10.17 -23.46
CA VAL A 43 12.40 9.90 -24.74
C VAL A 43 11.55 8.93 -25.53
N GLN A 44 11.37 9.21 -26.81
CA GLN A 44 10.67 8.33 -27.74
C GLN A 44 11.53 8.13 -28.99
N TYR A 45 11.69 6.88 -29.38
CA TYR A 45 12.32 6.50 -30.63
C TYR A 45 11.33 5.68 -31.46
N ARG A 46 11.24 5.98 -32.75
CA ARG A 46 10.43 5.22 -33.73
C ARG A 46 11.21 5.06 -35.01
N ASN A 47 11.16 3.88 -35.62
CA ASN A 47 11.71 3.65 -36.93
C ASN A 47 10.62 3.19 -37.90
N LEU A 48 10.97 3.17 -39.20
CA LEU A 48 10.07 2.76 -40.29
C LEU A 48 9.81 1.23 -40.33
N HIS A 49 10.54 0.44 -39.54
CA HIS A 49 10.44 -1.03 -39.51
C HIS A 49 9.58 -1.52 -38.32
N GLY A 50 8.76 -0.65 -37.73
CA GLY A 50 7.82 -1.02 -36.67
C GLY A 50 8.39 -1.06 -35.24
N LEU A 51 9.65 -0.67 -35.04
CA LEU A 51 10.21 -0.57 -33.69
C LEU A 51 9.92 0.79 -33.08
N ARG A 52 9.37 0.74 -31.86
CA ARG A 52 9.15 1.92 -31.01
C ARG A 52 9.74 1.67 -29.62
N ILE A 53 10.50 2.64 -29.13
CA ILE A 53 11.06 2.64 -27.78
C ILE A 53 10.60 3.92 -27.09
N ASP A 54 9.90 3.78 -25.97
CA ASP A 54 9.48 4.87 -25.12
C ASP A 54 10.14 4.68 -23.76
N ASN A 55 10.90 5.68 -23.30
CA ASN A 55 11.42 5.72 -21.94
C ASN A 55 10.87 6.95 -21.22
N THR A 56 10.42 6.77 -19.98
CA THR A 56 9.93 7.84 -19.13
C THR A 56 10.59 7.74 -17.77
N PHE A 57 11.33 8.74 -17.46
CA PHE A 57 12.02 8.93 -16.21
C PHE A 57 11.34 10.04 -15.38
N SER A 58 11.13 9.82 -14.10
CA SER A 58 10.58 10.83 -13.20
C SER A 58 11.23 10.78 -11.82
N PHE A 59 11.41 11.96 -11.25
CA PHE A 59 11.93 12.17 -9.91
C PHE A 59 11.03 13.17 -9.18
N VAL A 60 10.67 12.87 -7.93
CA VAL A 60 9.88 13.75 -7.07
C VAL A 60 10.46 13.72 -5.67
N LYS A 61 10.66 14.90 -5.09
CA LYS A 61 10.95 15.11 -3.68
C LYS A 61 9.79 15.88 -3.05
N LEU A 62 9.28 15.37 -1.93
CA LEU A 62 8.17 15.92 -1.17
C LEU A 62 8.57 16.06 0.29
N GLU A 63 8.25 17.20 0.89
CA GLU A 63 8.34 17.45 2.33
C GLU A 63 7.04 18.09 2.77
N GLN A 64 6.42 17.52 3.81
CA GLN A 64 5.15 17.98 4.36
C GLN A 64 5.26 18.12 5.87
N GLY A 65 4.48 19.05 6.43
CA GLY A 65 4.16 19.09 7.84
C GLY A 65 3.33 17.86 8.23
N GLY A 66 2.90 17.83 9.47
CA GLY A 66 2.12 16.72 9.99
C GLY A 66 0.72 16.64 9.40
N TYR A 67 -0.04 15.71 9.94
CA TYR A 67 -1.42 15.50 9.56
C TYR A 67 -2.33 16.38 10.44
N PRO A 68 -3.28 17.14 9.86
CA PRO A 68 -4.17 18.02 10.63
C PRO A 68 -5.32 17.22 11.25
N TYR A 69 -5.00 16.24 12.10
CA TYR A 69 -6.01 15.50 12.85
C TYR A 69 -6.54 16.35 14.00
N ALA A 70 -7.85 16.56 14.01
CA ALA A 70 -8.54 17.25 15.07
C ALA A 70 -9.13 16.25 16.07
N TYR A 71 -9.09 16.60 17.34
CA TYR A 71 -9.78 15.84 18.37
C TYR A 71 -11.30 15.94 18.15
N ALA A 72 -11.98 14.79 18.09
CA ALA A 72 -13.38 14.72 17.63
C ALA A 72 -14.36 15.55 18.48
N GLU A 73 -14.13 15.66 19.79
CA GLU A 73 -15.03 16.39 20.71
C GLU A 73 -14.89 17.91 20.58
N THR A 74 -13.69 18.41 20.29
CA THR A 74 -13.40 19.86 20.27
C THR A 74 -13.24 20.41 18.86
N GLY A 75 -12.98 19.56 17.86
CA GLY A 75 -12.62 19.96 16.51
C GLY A 75 -11.28 20.70 16.43
N GLN A 76 -10.44 20.62 17.48
CA GLN A 76 -9.18 21.34 17.57
C GLN A 76 -7.98 20.43 17.28
N ILE A 77 -6.96 21.02 16.68
CA ILE A 77 -5.66 20.40 16.45
C ILE A 77 -4.72 20.97 17.51
N ALA A 78 -4.21 20.14 18.42
CA ALA A 78 -3.42 20.61 19.56
C ALA A 78 -2.38 19.57 20.05
N TYR A 79 -1.75 18.84 19.14
CA TYR A 79 -0.68 17.90 19.49
C TYR A 79 0.63 18.63 19.82
N ASN A 80 1.41 18.05 20.77
CA ASN A 80 2.62 18.67 21.30
C ASN A 80 3.90 18.29 20.54
N ASP A 81 3.94 17.10 19.93
CA ASP A 81 5.11 16.62 19.23
C ASP A 81 5.07 16.95 17.72
N PRO A 82 6.20 17.42 17.14
CA PRO A 82 6.25 17.71 15.72
C PRO A 82 5.99 16.46 14.87
N SER A 83 5.09 16.60 13.90
CA SER A 83 4.83 15.58 12.90
C SER A 83 5.30 16.07 11.54
N ASP A 84 5.95 15.21 10.77
CA ASP A 84 6.39 15.51 9.41
C ASP A 84 6.40 14.26 8.52
N TYR A 85 6.33 14.50 7.20
CA TYR A 85 6.48 13.46 6.21
C TYR A 85 7.44 13.91 5.10
N ARG A 86 8.38 13.05 4.74
CA ARG A 86 9.34 13.27 3.66
C ARG A 86 9.35 12.09 2.72
N ARG A 87 9.40 12.36 1.42
CA ARG A 87 9.46 11.34 0.39
C ARG A 87 10.40 11.74 -0.73
N THR A 88 11.24 10.80 -1.13
CA THR A 88 11.98 10.84 -2.39
C THR A 88 11.51 9.66 -3.24
N ASN A 89 11.02 9.93 -4.43
CA ASN A 89 10.55 8.91 -5.35
C ASN A 89 11.24 9.09 -6.71
N PHE A 90 11.74 7.98 -7.23
CA PHE A 90 12.34 7.87 -8.54
C PHE A 90 11.64 6.73 -9.29
N ASN A 91 11.21 6.99 -10.51
CA ASN A 91 10.61 5.97 -11.36
C ASN A 91 11.24 6.04 -12.76
N ASP A 92 11.51 4.88 -13.32
CA ASP A 92 11.86 4.69 -14.73
C ASP A 92 10.93 3.66 -15.34
N GLY A 93 10.44 3.96 -16.54
CA GLY A 93 9.57 3.08 -17.31
C GLY A 93 10.03 3.01 -18.75
N LEU A 94 10.50 1.83 -19.16
CA LEU A 94 10.94 1.54 -20.51
C LEU A 94 9.91 0.65 -21.21
N THR A 95 9.39 1.09 -22.35
CA THR A 95 8.54 0.29 -23.22
C THR A 95 9.23 0.10 -24.57
N ILE A 96 9.48 -1.14 -24.94
CA ILE A 96 9.98 -1.53 -26.24
C ILE A 96 8.85 -2.26 -26.96
N ARG A 97 8.39 -1.74 -28.07
CA ARG A 97 7.33 -2.35 -28.91
C ARG A 97 7.81 -2.58 -30.32
N TYR A 98 7.53 -3.74 -30.81
CA TYR A 98 7.74 -4.11 -32.20
C TYR A 98 6.39 -4.49 -32.84
N GLU A 99 6.05 -3.84 -33.94
CA GLU A 99 4.82 -4.05 -34.72
C GLU A 99 5.20 -4.78 -36.00
N GLY A 100 5.02 -6.11 -36.03
CA GLY A 100 5.22 -6.94 -37.21
C GLY A 100 3.91 -7.23 -37.93
N GLU A 101 4.00 -7.79 -39.15
CA GLU A 101 2.83 -8.13 -39.96
C GLU A 101 1.93 -9.22 -39.36
N LYS A 102 2.53 -10.17 -38.64
CA LYS A 102 1.81 -11.34 -38.07
C LYS A 102 1.51 -11.23 -36.57
N PHE A 103 2.28 -10.47 -35.86
CA PHE A 103 2.12 -10.23 -34.41
C PHE A 103 2.89 -8.99 -33.98
N SER A 104 2.48 -8.42 -32.88
CA SER A 104 3.26 -7.40 -32.16
C SER A 104 3.80 -7.95 -30.84
N VAL A 105 4.94 -7.41 -30.42
CA VAL A 105 5.59 -7.73 -29.15
C VAL A 105 5.81 -6.43 -28.39
N ALA A 106 5.50 -6.44 -27.09
CA ALA A 106 5.85 -5.34 -26.20
C ALA A 106 6.53 -5.90 -24.96
N SER A 107 7.66 -5.29 -24.58
CA SER A 107 8.32 -5.46 -23.30
C SER A 107 8.15 -4.15 -22.53
N ILE A 108 7.63 -4.23 -21.32
CA ILE A 108 7.35 -3.08 -20.44
C ILE A 108 8.08 -3.32 -19.13
N THR A 109 9.25 -2.70 -19.01
CA THR A 109 10.08 -2.75 -17.80
C THR A 109 9.84 -1.52 -16.96
N SER A 110 9.67 -1.67 -15.65
CA SER A 110 9.68 -0.52 -14.76
C SER A 110 10.61 -0.74 -13.56
N TYR A 111 11.19 0.36 -13.10
CA TYR A 111 11.94 0.43 -11.86
C TYR A 111 11.42 1.57 -11.00
N GLN A 112 11.23 1.29 -9.73
CA GLN A 112 10.84 2.28 -8.73
C GLN A 112 11.81 2.25 -7.55
N TYR A 113 12.23 3.43 -7.12
CA TYR A 113 12.90 3.66 -5.85
C TYR A 113 12.05 4.61 -5.02
N LEU A 114 11.81 4.22 -3.77
CA LEU A 114 11.10 5.03 -2.78
C LEU A 114 11.94 5.08 -1.51
N ASP A 115 12.15 6.29 -0.98
CA ASP A 115 12.70 6.54 0.35
C ASP A 115 11.74 7.51 1.04
N ASP A 116 11.00 7.03 2.04
CA ASP A 116 10.08 7.87 2.80
C ASP A 116 10.30 7.74 4.31
N ARG A 117 10.00 8.83 5.00
CA ARG A 117 10.04 8.91 6.45
C ARG A 117 8.85 9.72 6.95
N MET A 118 8.11 9.12 7.85
CA MET A 118 7.03 9.74 8.62
C MET A 118 7.45 9.82 10.08
N ASN A 119 7.31 11.00 10.69
CA ASN A 119 7.31 11.18 12.13
C ASN A 119 5.91 11.62 12.51
N LEU A 120 5.35 11.05 13.55
CA LEU A 120 3.97 11.27 13.94
C LEU A 120 3.86 11.34 15.46
N ASP A 121 3.18 12.39 15.95
CA ASP A 121 2.57 12.41 17.26
C ASP A 121 1.35 11.48 17.18
N GLN A 122 1.46 10.29 17.75
CA GLN A 122 0.49 9.22 17.54
C GLN A 122 -0.79 9.40 18.36
N ASP A 123 -0.72 10.09 19.48
CA ASP A 123 -1.90 10.35 20.31
C ASP A 123 -2.71 11.57 19.88
N PHE A 124 -2.13 12.48 19.08
CA PHE A 124 -2.73 13.72 18.59
C PHE A 124 -3.24 14.66 19.69
N LEU A 125 -2.73 14.54 20.91
CA LEU A 125 -3.11 15.29 22.10
C LEU A 125 -1.97 16.20 22.56
N PRO A 126 -2.23 17.19 23.43
CA PRO A 126 -1.16 17.97 24.06
C PRO A 126 -0.55 17.24 25.29
N LEU A 127 -0.29 15.93 25.12
CA LEU A 127 0.22 15.03 26.15
C LEU A 127 1.49 14.34 25.65
N SER A 128 2.40 14.03 26.53
CA SER A 128 3.66 13.35 26.20
C SER A 128 3.49 11.82 26.28
N TYR A 129 2.63 11.25 25.41
CA TYR A 129 2.42 9.80 25.37
C TYR A 129 3.49 9.09 24.57
N PHE A 130 3.46 9.21 23.26
CA PHE A 130 4.45 8.52 22.39
C PHE A 130 4.47 9.08 20.98
N THR A 131 5.64 8.99 20.37
CA THR A 131 5.85 9.32 18.97
C THR A 131 6.17 8.05 18.16
N LEU A 132 5.70 8.02 16.91
CA LEU A 132 5.99 6.98 15.94
C LEU A 132 6.87 7.52 14.83
N THR A 133 7.95 6.83 14.52
CA THR A 133 8.69 7.03 13.27
C THR A 133 8.49 5.83 12.37
N GLN A 134 8.26 6.06 11.07
CA GLN A 134 8.34 5.02 10.03
C GLN A 134 9.28 5.51 8.93
N ALA A 135 10.44 4.89 8.83
CA ALA A 135 11.41 5.14 7.77
C ALA A 135 11.46 3.91 6.86
N ARG A 136 11.02 4.07 5.60
CA ARG A 136 10.91 3.00 4.62
C ARG A 136 11.75 3.30 3.40
N ARG A 137 12.46 2.29 2.93
CA ARG A 137 13.15 2.29 1.64
C ARG A 137 12.73 1.09 0.83
N GLU A 138 12.36 1.33 -0.43
CA GLU A 138 11.84 0.31 -1.31
C GLU A 138 12.49 0.39 -2.70
N HIS A 139 12.82 -0.76 -3.25
CA HIS A 139 13.21 -0.98 -4.63
C HIS A 139 12.23 -1.96 -5.25
N ALA A 140 11.65 -1.61 -6.38
CA ALA A 140 10.76 -2.49 -7.13
C ALA A 140 11.14 -2.52 -8.61
N VAL A 141 11.14 -3.71 -9.18
CA VAL A 141 11.32 -3.95 -10.62
C VAL A 141 10.15 -4.77 -11.10
N THR A 142 9.58 -4.40 -12.24
CA THR A 142 8.54 -5.19 -12.93
C THR A 142 8.88 -5.37 -14.39
N GLU A 143 8.47 -6.49 -14.96
CA GLU A 143 8.54 -6.76 -16.40
C GLU A 143 7.20 -7.35 -16.84
N ASP A 144 6.67 -6.83 -17.96
CA ASP A 144 5.49 -7.37 -18.63
C ASP A 144 5.80 -7.59 -20.12
N LEU A 145 5.89 -8.84 -20.52
CA LEU A 145 6.15 -9.25 -21.91
C LEU A 145 4.84 -9.67 -22.55
N VAL A 146 4.42 -8.98 -23.60
CA VAL A 146 3.12 -9.16 -24.24
C VAL A 146 3.27 -9.44 -25.73
N PHE A 147 2.64 -10.50 -26.19
CA PHE A 147 2.49 -10.86 -27.60
C PHE A 147 1.02 -10.67 -27.99
N ARG A 148 0.76 -10.08 -29.15
CA ARG A 148 -0.60 -9.88 -29.67
C ARG A 148 -0.69 -10.23 -31.14
N SER A 149 -1.82 -10.81 -31.54
CA SER A 149 -2.19 -10.94 -32.93
C SER A 149 -2.51 -9.57 -33.56
N PRO A 150 -2.51 -9.44 -34.88
CA PRO A 150 -3.04 -8.26 -35.57
C PRO A 150 -4.51 -8.01 -35.22
N ASP A 151 -4.91 -6.73 -35.21
CA ASP A 151 -6.26 -6.31 -34.82
C ASP A 151 -7.30 -6.44 -35.96
N ASP A 152 -6.86 -6.69 -37.22
CA ASP A 152 -7.69 -6.76 -38.43
C ASP A 152 -8.42 -8.11 -38.58
N LYS A 153 -8.12 -9.11 -37.74
CA LYS A 153 -8.69 -10.47 -37.83
C LYS A 153 -9.94 -10.61 -36.97
N ALA A 154 -10.85 -11.48 -37.43
CA ALA A 154 -12.03 -11.86 -36.65
C ALA A 154 -11.65 -12.57 -35.32
N TYR A 155 -10.60 -13.38 -35.37
CA TYR A 155 -10.00 -13.97 -34.16
C TYR A 155 -8.72 -13.22 -33.81
N ARG A 156 -8.69 -12.73 -32.56
CA ARG A 156 -7.53 -12.04 -31.97
C ARG A 156 -7.15 -12.70 -30.66
N TRP A 157 -5.87 -12.69 -30.40
CA TRP A 157 -5.33 -13.27 -29.18
C TRP A 157 -4.24 -12.38 -28.58
N LEU A 158 -4.09 -12.51 -27.28
CA LEU A 158 -3.03 -11.92 -26.49
C LEU A 158 -2.45 -13.01 -25.60
N LEU A 159 -1.12 -13.11 -25.53
CA LEU A 159 -0.36 -13.94 -24.59
C LEU A 159 0.63 -13.05 -23.87
N GLY A 160 0.68 -13.15 -22.53
CA GLY A 160 1.62 -12.35 -21.77
C GLY A 160 2.22 -13.10 -20.59
N ALA A 161 3.40 -12.62 -20.19
CA ALA A 161 4.11 -13.05 -19.01
C ALA A 161 4.49 -11.80 -18.18
N PHE A 162 4.15 -11.80 -16.90
CA PHE A 162 4.48 -10.73 -15.98
C PHE A 162 5.36 -11.25 -14.87
N GLY A 163 6.30 -10.44 -14.39
CA GLY A 163 7.11 -10.73 -13.22
C GLY A 163 7.43 -9.47 -12.43
N PHE A 164 7.60 -9.61 -11.12
CA PHE A 164 8.06 -8.52 -10.28
C PHE A 164 8.98 -9.01 -9.16
N TYR A 165 9.84 -8.12 -8.72
CA TYR A 165 10.59 -8.22 -7.48
C TYR A 165 10.54 -6.89 -6.75
N ARG A 166 10.20 -6.93 -5.46
CA ARG A 166 10.18 -5.77 -4.57
C ARG A 166 10.97 -6.09 -3.31
N HIS A 167 11.80 -5.17 -2.91
CA HIS A 167 12.55 -5.26 -1.66
C HIS A 167 12.30 -4.01 -0.83
N THR A 168 11.64 -4.21 0.31
CA THR A 168 11.32 -3.13 1.25
C THR A 168 12.11 -3.34 2.54
N THR A 169 12.75 -2.27 3.02
CA THR A 169 13.29 -2.18 4.37
C THR A 169 12.53 -1.11 5.14
N MET A 170 12.19 -1.37 6.38
CA MET A 170 11.50 -0.41 7.24
C MET A 170 12.07 -0.43 8.65
N HIS A 171 12.24 0.75 9.23
CA HIS A 171 12.54 0.97 10.63
C HIS A 171 11.38 1.76 11.23
N ALA A 172 10.75 1.21 12.26
CA ALA A 172 9.50 1.72 12.82
C ALA A 172 9.56 1.76 14.36
N PRO A 173 10.42 2.62 14.95
CA PRO A 173 10.48 2.80 16.40
C PRO A 173 9.25 3.56 16.91
N VAL A 174 8.78 3.16 18.10
CA VAL A 174 7.81 3.89 18.91
C VAL A 174 8.51 4.33 20.19
N LEU A 175 8.55 5.63 20.45
CA LEU A 175 9.19 6.21 21.61
C LEU A 175 8.10 6.65 22.60
N PHE A 176 7.96 5.90 23.69
CA PHE A 176 7.12 6.27 24.84
C PHE A 176 7.81 7.36 25.64
N LYS A 177 7.03 8.33 26.07
CA LYS A 177 7.41 9.47 26.90
C LYS A 177 6.77 9.37 28.28
N GLU A 178 6.99 10.36 29.10
CA GLU A 178 6.60 10.36 30.51
C GLU A 178 5.13 9.97 30.76
N ASP A 179 4.16 10.65 30.10
CA ASP A 179 2.74 10.35 30.26
C ASP A 179 2.37 8.96 29.74
N GLY A 180 2.99 8.54 28.64
CA GLY A 180 2.78 7.22 28.06
C GLY A 180 3.32 6.09 28.96
N ILE A 181 4.50 6.27 29.53
CA ILE A 181 5.09 5.31 30.48
C ILE A 181 4.20 5.24 31.72
N ARG A 182 3.83 6.39 32.31
CA ARG A 182 3.00 6.43 33.51
C ARG A 182 1.63 5.80 33.26
N ASN A 183 0.83 6.36 32.34
CA ASN A 183 -0.59 6.02 32.20
C ASN A 183 -0.84 4.68 31.49
N LEU A 184 0.07 4.24 30.61
CA LEU A 184 -0.14 3.00 29.83
C LEU A 184 0.63 1.80 30.39
N ILE A 185 1.66 2.03 31.20
CA ILE A 185 2.53 0.98 31.73
C ILE A 185 2.46 0.93 33.27
N LEU A 186 2.82 2.00 33.96
CA LEU A 186 2.98 1.98 35.42
C LEU A 186 1.66 1.95 36.19
N ASP A 187 0.61 2.63 35.70
CA ASP A 187 -0.72 2.64 36.33
C ASP A 187 -1.33 1.23 36.48
N ARG A 188 -0.79 0.23 35.78
CA ARG A 188 -1.22 -1.17 35.93
C ARG A 188 -0.81 -1.81 37.26
N PHE A 189 0.15 -1.22 37.98
CA PHE A 189 0.57 -1.66 39.29
C PHE A 189 -0.31 -1.10 40.41
N GLU A 190 -0.96 0.07 40.23
CA GLU A 190 -1.77 0.75 41.20
C GLU A 190 -2.90 -0.12 41.82
N PRO A 191 -3.67 -0.90 41.00
CA PRO A 191 -4.72 -1.77 41.55
C PRO A 191 -4.21 -2.85 42.51
N GLN A 192 -2.88 -3.13 42.45
CA GLN A 192 -2.23 -4.09 43.33
C GLN A 192 -1.62 -3.45 44.60
N GLY A 193 -1.77 -2.12 44.75
CA GLY A 193 -1.15 -1.38 45.83
C GLY A 193 0.36 -1.27 45.75
N ILE A 194 0.93 -1.47 44.53
CA ILE A 194 2.36 -1.41 44.26
C ILE A 194 2.67 -0.06 43.62
N HIS A 195 3.63 0.67 44.17
CA HIS A 195 4.18 1.85 43.51
C HIS A 195 5.31 1.44 42.58
N ALA A 196 5.29 1.91 41.36
CA ALA A 196 6.30 1.60 40.37
C ALA A 196 6.91 2.87 39.74
N GLU A 197 8.22 2.87 39.58
CA GLU A 197 8.99 3.96 38.98
C GLU A 197 9.82 3.42 37.82
N TRP A 198 9.79 4.15 36.69
CA TRP A 198 10.61 3.83 35.52
C TRP A 198 12.01 4.40 35.67
N GLY A 199 13.02 3.67 35.20
CA GLY A 199 14.43 4.05 35.38
C GLY A 199 14.92 5.14 34.42
N GLU A 200 14.27 5.29 33.27
CA GLU A 200 14.64 6.22 32.21
C GLU A 200 13.50 7.22 31.90
N ASP A 201 13.82 8.40 31.32
CA ASP A 201 12.80 9.40 30.95
C ASP A 201 11.95 8.99 29.77
N THR A 202 12.41 8.03 28.96
CA THR A 202 11.74 7.54 27.75
C THR A 202 11.89 6.04 27.62
N PHE A 203 11.01 5.42 26.84
CA PHE A 203 11.05 3.99 26.56
C PHE A 203 10.90 3.70 25.06
N LEU A 204 11.88 3.03 24.46
CA LEU A 204 11.92 2.76 23.03
C LEU A 204 11.49 1.33 22.72
N LEU A 205 10.47 1.19 21.88
CA LEU A 205 10.13 -0.04 21.18
C LEU A 205 10.71 0.03 19.75
N ASP A 206 11.84 -0.65 19.50
CA ASP A 206 12.51 -0.64 18.21
C ASP A 206 12.11 -1.83 17.35
N SER A 207 11.54 -1.59 16.18
CA SER A 207 11.18 -2.64 15.23
C SER A 207 11.77 -2.38 13.85
N ARG A 208 12.42 -3.39 13.29
CA ARG A 208 13.07 -3.36 11.97
C ARG A 208 12.57 -4.50 11.11
N PHE A 209 12.32 -4.18 9.84
CA PHE A 209 11.72 -5.09 8.89
C PHE A 209 12.50 -5.11 7.58
N ARG A 210 12.53 -6.29 6.97
CA ARG A 210 12.97 -6.49 5.59
C ARG A 210 11.99 -7.43 4.91
N THR A 211 11.37 -6.95 3.84
CA THR A 211 10.33 -7.69 3.14
C THR A 211 10.70 -7.82 1.66
N PRO A 212 11.34 -8.91 1.24
CA PRO A 212 11.43 -9.27 -0.16
C PRO A 212 10.12 -9.92 -0.62
N ASP A 213 9.51 -9.36 -1.66
CA ASP A 213 8.31 -9.85 -2.34
C ASP A 213 8.65 -10.13 -3.81
N TYR A 214 8.14 -11.21 -4.35
CA TYR A 214 8.28 -11.53 -5.77
C TYR A 214 7.08 -12.30 -6.29
N GLY A 215 6.82 -12.16 -7.55
CA GLY A 215 5.74 -12.89 -8.20
C GLY A 215 5.92 -13.00 -9.69
N ALA A 216 5.17 -13.93 -10.28
CA ALA A 216 5.10 -14.14 -11.71
C ALA A 216 3.68 -14.50 -12.12
N ALA A 217 3.30 -14.13 -13.34
CA ALA A 217 2.03 -14.49 -13.92
C ALA A 217 2.16 -14.86 -15.38
N LEU A 218 1.34 -15.79 -15.82
CA LEU A 218 1.10 -16.08 -17.24
C LEU A 218 -0.37 -15.80 -17.53
N TYR A 219 -0.64 -15.16 -18.66
CA TYR A 219 -2.01 -14.83 -19.02
C TYR A 219 -2.25 -14.92 -20.52
N HIS A 220 -3.47 -15.30 -20.87
CA HIS A 220 -3.95 -15.39 -22.24
C HIS A 220 -5.36 -14.82 -22.34
N GLU A 221 -5.64 -14.11 -23.43
CA GLU A 221 -6.99 -13.67 -23.80
C GLU A 221 -7.23 -13.96 -25.28
N SER A 222 -8.37 -14.58 -25.60
CA SER A 222 -8.87 -14.80 -26.93
C SER A 222 -10.14 -13.98 -27.13
N THR A 223 -10.23 -13.29 -28.27
CA THR A 223 -11.41 -12.55 -28.70
C THR A 223 -11.83 -13.01 -30.09
N TYR A 224 -13.12 -13.28 -30.28
CA TYR A 224 -13.70 -13.68 -31.54
C TYR A 224 -14.91 -12.82 -31.93
N ASP A 225 -14.84 -12.17 -33.10
CA ASP A 225 -15.93 -11.39 -33.70
C ASP A 225 -16.77 -12.23 -34.63
N ALA A 226 -18.02 -12.54 -34.25
CA ALA A 226 -19.03 -13.28 -35.01
C ALA A 226 -20.16 -12.34 -35.42
N GLY A 227 -19.99 -11.60 -36.50
CA GLY A 227 -20.97 -10.64 -37.02
C GLY A 227 -21.25 -9.49 -36.06
N ARG A 228 -22.37 -9.54 -35.31
CA ARG A 228 -22.75 -8.52 -34.31
C ARG A 228 -22.23 -8.86 -32.92
N TRP A 229 -21.81 -10.09 -32.70
CA TRP A 229 -21.34 -10.57 -31.43
C TRP A 229 -19.82 -10.52 -31.34
N ARG A 230 -19.32 -10.22 -30.15
CA ARG A 230 -17.92 -10.40 -29.77
C ARG A 230 -17.87 -11.24 -28.51
N PHE A 231 -17.11 -12.29 -28.55
CA PHE A 231 -16.85 -13.18 -27.42
C PHE A 231 -15.40 -13.01 -26.98
N THR A 232 -15.17 -12.83 -25.69
CA THR A 232 -13.82 -12.74 -25.11
C THR A 232 -13.72 -13.75 -23.97
N ALA A 233 -12.66 -14.56 -23.98
CA ALA A 233 -12.30 -15.45 -22.90
C ALA A 233 -10.84 -15.23 -22.51
N GLY A 234 -10.59 -15.03 -21.23
CA GLY A 234 -9.26 -14.79 -20.66
C GLY A 234 -9.00 -15.70 -19.47
N LEU A 235 -7.75 -16.06 -19.31
CA LEU A 235 -7.24 -16.78 -18.15
C LEU A 235 -5.90 -16.21 -17.75
N ARG A 236 -5.74 -15.93 -16.45
CA ARG A 236 -4.46 -15.53 -15.85
C ARG A 236 -4.18 -16.44 -14.65
N VAL A 237 -2.94 -16.86 -14.52
CA VAL A 237 -2.45 -17.60 -13.37
C VAL A 237 -1.34 -16.78 -12.74
N ASP A 238 -1.55 -16.39 -11.50
CA ASP A 238 -0.61 -15.62 -10.69
C ASP A 238 0.02 -16.49 -9.60
N PHE A 239 1.31 -16.29 -9.40
CA PHE A 239 2.05 -16.78 -8.24
C PHE A 239 2.73 -15.60 -7.56
N GLU A 240 2.55 -15.49 -6.25
CA GLU A 240 3.22 -14.49 -5.41
C GLU A 240 3.79 -15.13 -4.16
N ALA A 241 4.95 -14.65 -3.74
CA ALA A 241 5.57 -15.04 -2.48
C ALA A 241 6.16 -13.83 -1.77
N SER A 242 5.97 -13.79 -0.47
CA SER A 242 6.45 -12.73 0.42
C SER A 242 7.13 -13.32 1.64
N LYS A 243 8.21 -12.66 2.09
CA LYS A 243 8.89 -12.99 3.35
C LYS A 243 9.01 -11.73 4.18
N LEU A 244 8.73 -11.85 5.47
CA LEU A 244 8.98 -10.79 6.43
C LEU A 244 10.08 -11.26 7.38
N HIS A 245 11.25 -10.62 7.32
CA HIS A 245 12.28 -10.72 8.35
C HIS A 245 12.09 -9.54 9.29
N TYR A 246 11.97 -9.81 10.57
CA TYR A 246 11.82 -8.79 11.59
C TYR A 246 12.77 -8.99 12.75
N ARG A 247 13.07 -7.91 13.45
CA ARG A 247 13.66 -7.89 14.78
C ARG A 247 12.98 -6.80 15.59
N SER A 248 12.39 -7.19 16.72
CA SER A 248 11.81 -6.27 17.69
C SER A 248 12.65 -6.26 18.94
N TYR A 249 13.02 -5.08 19.44
CA TYR A 249 13.91 -4.88 20.56
C TYR A 249 13.33 -3.86 21.53
N ALA A 250 13.39 -4.16 22.82
CA ALA A 250 13.06 -3.24 23.89
C ALA A 250 13.92 -3.56 25.12
N GLU A 251 14.43 -2.51 25.76
CA GLU A 251 15.20 -2.60 27.01
C GLU A 251 14.78 -1.46 27.93
N ALA A 252 14.59 -1.78 29.20
CA ALA A 252 14.27 -0.79 30.24
C ALA A 252 14.57 -1.34 31.61
N THR A 253 14.65 -0.42 32.60
CA THR A 253 14.68 -0.74 34.02
C THR A 253 13.52 -0.07 34.74
N TYR A 254 13.01 -0.69 35.80
CA TYR A 254 12.01 -0.11 36.68
C TYR A 254 12.15 -0.65 38.09
N THR A 255 11.62 0.08 39.06
CA THR A 255 11.62 -0.31 40.48
C THR A 255 10.19 -0.40 40.95
N THR A 256 9.84 -1.45 41.68
CA THR A 256 8.56 -1.56 42.38
C THR A 256 8.79 -1.42 43.85
N GLN A 257 7.85 -0.74 44.55
CA GLN A 257 7.85 -0.61 45.98
C GLN A 257 6.53 -1.18 46.56
N THR A 258 6.68 -2.16 47.44
CA THR A 258 5.54 -2.78 48.12
C THR A 258 5.04 -1.88 49.28
N PRO A 259 3.81 -2.09 49.79
CA PRO A 259 3.23 -1.27 50.84
C PRO A 259 4.04 -1.21 52.16
N ASP A 260 4.90 -2.20 52.41
CA ASP A 260 5.83 -2.22 53.55
C ASP A 260 7.11 -1.38 53.34
N GLY A 261 7.21 -0.71 52.18
CA GLY A 261 8.35 0.14 51.81
C GLY A 261 9.54 -0.59 51.18
N THR A 262 9.45 -1.90 50.93
CA THR A 262 10.54 -2.66 50.32
C THR A 262 10.59 -2.38 48.81
N SER A 263 11.78 -2.02 48.30
CA SER A 263 12.01 -1.71 46.87
C SER A 263 12.67 -2.87 46.18
N TYR A 264 12.18 -3.20 44.97
CA TYR A 264 12.67 -4.27 44.12
C TYR A 264 13.03 -3.72 42.71
N PRO A 265 14.31 -3.74 42.34
CA PRO A 265 14.71 -3.38 40.97
C PRO A 265 14.39 -4.50 39.97
N HIS A 266 13.95 -4.11 38.79
CA HIS A 266 13.62 -5.00 37.68
C HIS A 266 14.29 -4.52 36.40
N ALA A 267 14.61 -5.48 35.52
CA ALA A 267 15.10 -5.21 34.18
C ALA A 267 14.21 -5.93 33.16
N ILE A 268 13.92 -5.26 32.08
CA ILE A 268 13.20 -5.79 30.92
C ILE A 268 14.19 -5.88 29.77
N LEU A 269 14.21 -7.01 29.10
CA LEU A 269 14.94 -7.19 27.85
C LEU A 269 14.11 -8.07 26.91
N VAL A 270 13.72 -7.50 25.79
CA VAL A 270 13.08 -8.22 24.67
C VAL A 270 13.97 -8.07 23.44
N ASP A 271 14.44 -9.18 22.91
CA ASP A 271 15.11 -9.24 21.61
C ASP A 271 14.52 -10.41 20.81
N GLN A 272 13.60 -10.08 19.90
CA GLN A 272 12.85 -11.07 19.16
C GLN A 272 13.10 -10.94 17.66
N PRO A 273 14.08 -11.65 17.10
CA PRO A 273 14.19 -11.84 15.67
C PRO A 273 13.22 -12.92 15.18
N GLY A 274 12.71 -12.76 13.96
CA GLY A 274 11.86 -13.78 13.37
C GLY A 274 11.74 -13.66 11.85
N THR A 275 11.11 -14.68 11.26
CA THR A 275 10.81 -14.72 9.82
C THR A 275 9.46 -15.37 9.59
N LEU A 276 8.58 -14.64 8.91
CA LEU A 276 7.31 -15.13 8.41
C LEU A 276 7.37 -15.29 6.88
N LYS A 277 6.63 -16.24 6.32
CA LYS A 277 6.61 -16.53 4.89
C LYS A 277 5.18 -16.79 4.45
N GLN A 278 4.82 -16.29 3.29
CA GLN A 278 3.55 -16.56 2.62
C GLN A 278 3.78 -16.80 1.13
N SER A 279 2.94 -17.60 0.52
CA SER A 279 2.88 -17.75 -0.94
C SER A 279 1.45 -18.05 -1.37
N PHE A 280 1.07 -17.56 -2.55
CA PHE A 280 -0.29 -17.67 -3.09
C PHE A 280 -0.20 -18.05 -4.56
N THR A 281 -1.16 -18.85 -5.00
CA THR A 281 -1.39 -19.13 -6.41
C THR A 281 -2.86 -18.91 -6.70
N GLU A 282 -3.17 -18.03 -7.66
CA GLU A 282 -4.53 -17.69 -8.01
C GLU A 282 -4.78 -17.87 -9.52
N ILE A 283 -5.95 -18.43 -9.83
CA ILE A 283 -6.45 -18.59 -11.20
C ILE A 283 -7.57 -17.58 -11.40
N LEU A 284 -7.43 -16.71 -12.40
CA LEU A 284 -8.28 -15.57 -12.66
C LEU A 284 -8.93 -15.67 -14.04
N PRO A 285 -10.09 -16.35 -14.16
CA PRO A 285 -10.84 -16.41 -15.41
C PRO A 285 -11.61 -15.12 -15.66
N LYS A 286 -11.80 -14.80 -16.96
CA LYS A 286 -12.64 -13.72 -17.47
C LYS A 286 -13.41 -14.20 -18.67
N ILE A 287 -14.72 -13.93 -18.71
CA ILE A 287 -15.58 -14.16 -19.86
C ILE A 287 -16.39 -12.89 -20.12
N SER A 288 -16.42 -12.44 -21.37
CA SER A 288 -17.22 -11.29 -21.79
C SER A 288 -17.91 -11.55 -23.12
N VAL A 289 -19.14 -11.05 -23.23
CA VAL A 289 -19.93 -11.07 -24.44
C VAL A 289 -20.36 -9.64 -24.74
N LEU A 290 -20.18 -9.19 -26.00
CA LEU A 290 -20.63 -7.89 -26.45
C LEU A 290 -21.50 -8.05 -27.71
N TYR A 291 -22.63 -7.34 -27.73
CA TYR A 291 -23.54 -7.30 -28.86
C TYR A 291 -23.60 -5.89 -29.46
N ARG A 292 -23.37 -5.76 -30.78
CA ARG A 292 -23.46 -4.51 -31.52
C ARG A 292 -24.86 -4.31 -32.08
N MET A 293 -25.57 -3.28 -31.60
CA MET A 293 -26.97 -2.98 -31.97
C MET A 293 -27.04 -2.07 -33.22
N GLY A 294 -28.15 -2.17 -33.91
CA GLY A 294 -28.49 -1.34 -35.06
C GLY A 294 -27.66 -1.60 -36.32
N SER A 295 -27.94 -0.86 -37.38
CA SER A 295 -27.23 -0.94 -38.65
C SER A 295 -25.82 -0.32 -38.58
N SER A 296 -25.67 0.73 -37.79
CA SER A 296 -24.40 1.44 -37.60
C SER A 296 -23.40 0.66 -36.71
N ARG A 297 -23.86 -0.37 -35.97
CA ARG A 297 -23.10 -1.18 -35.00
C ARG A 297 -22.36 -0.36 -33.93
N ARG A 298 -22.77 0.89 -33.71
CA ARG A 298 -22.11 1.82 -32.76
C ARG A 298 -22.61 1.60 -31.32
N ASN A 299 -23.89 1.31 -31.19
CA ASN A 299 -24.47 1.01 -29.89
C ASN A 299 -24.13 -0.43 -29.49
N THR A 300 -23.70 -0.62 -28.27
CA THR A 300 -23.30 -1.93 -27.78
C THR A 300 -23.94 -2.23 -26.43
N LEU A 301 -24.27 -3.51 -26.23
CA LEU A 301 -24.58 -4.09 -24.94
C LEU A 301 -23.45 -5.08 -24.62
N TYR A 302 -23.07 -5.16 -23.36
CA TYR A 302 -22.08 -6.14 -22.93
C TYR A 302 -22.43 -6.76 -21.58
N ALA A 303 -21.91 -7.96 -21.37
CA ALA A 303 -21.90 -8.62 -20.08
C ALA A 303 -20.53 -9.24 -19.84
N THR A 304 -20.01 -9.09 -18.62
CA THR A 304 -18.70 -9.62 -18.22
C THR A 304 -18.79 -10.30 -16.87
N VAL A 305 -18.13 -11.45 -16.75
CA VAL A 305 -17.85 -12.11 -15.49
C VAL A 305 -16.34 -12.27 -15.36
N SER A 306 -15.78 -11.84 -14.23
CA SER A 306 -14.34 -11.96 -13.99
C SER A 306 -14.05 -12.21 -12.52
N LYS A 307 -12.97 -12.95 -12.25
CA LYS A 307 -12.41 -13.12 -10.92
C LYS A 307 -11.22 -12.20 -10.75
N GLY A 308 -11.14 -11.52 -9.60
CA GLY A 308 -10.00 -10.74 -9.13
C GLY A 308 -9.50 -11.24 -7.78
N TYR A 309 -8.30 -10.82 -7.39
CA TYR A 309 -7.77 -11.02 -6.06
C TYR A 309 -6.86 -9.88 -5.65
N LYS A 310 -6.66 -9.76 -4.34
CA LYS A 310 -5.64 -8.90 -3.73
C LYS A 310 -4.77 -9.79 -2.85
N ALA A 311 -3.47 -9.76 -3.05
CA ALA A 311 -2.54 -10.61 -2.31
C ALA A 311 -2.63 -10.42 -0.80
N GLY A 312 -2.36 -11.47 -0.05
CA GLY A 312 -2.13 -11.40 1.38
C GLY A 312 -0.79 -10.71 1.70
N GLY A 313 -0.50 -10.57 2.98
CA GLY A 313 0.73 -9.89 3.38
C GLY A 313 0.93 -9.86 4.89
N PHE A 314 1.75 -8.90 5.33
CA PHE A 314 2.11 -8.73 6.73
C PHE A 314 1.77 -7.31 7.20
N ASN A 315 1.01 -7.21 8.29
CA ASN A 315 0.72 -5.95 8.96
C ASN A 315 1.85 -5.59 9.94
N THR A 316 2.85 -4.88 9.45
CA THR A 316 4.00 -4.48 10.26
C THR A 316 3.65 -3.45 11.34
N GLN A 317 2.51 -2.78 11.26
CA GLN A 317 2.06 -1.83 12.28
C GLN A 317 1.71 -2.51 13.61
N MET A 318 1.36 -3.81 13.59
CA MET A 318 1.06 -4.56 14.80
C MET A 318 2.28 -4.94 15.63
N PHE A 319 3.49 -4.77 15.13
CA PHE A 319 4.69 -5.15 15.87
C PHE A 319 4.96 -4.30 17.12
N SER A 320 4.54 -3.03 17.13
CA SER A 320 4.59 -2.20 18.35
C SER A 320 3.72 -2.80 19.46
N ASP A 321 2.50 -3.23 19.12
CA ASP A 321 1.59 -3.84 20.10
C ASP A 321 2.08 -5.22 20.55
N VAL A 322 2.59 -6.04 19.63
CA VAL A 322 3.20 -7.34 19.95
C VAL A 322 4.37 -7.15 20.91
N LEU A 323 5.25 -6.18 20.62
CA LEU A 323 6.42 -5.89 21.46
C LEU A 323 5.99 -5.34 22.84
N GLN A 324 5.01 -4.43 22.88
CA GLN A 324 4.44 -3.92 24.12
C GLN A 324 3.85 -5.04 24.98
N GLN A 325 3.11 -5.99 24.38
CA GLN A 325 2.57 -7.14 25.09
C GLN A 325 3.66 -8.03 25.67
N GLN A 326 4.78 -8.20 25.00
CA GLN A 326 5.91 -8.96 25.53
C GLN A 326 6.57 -8.27 26.72
N VAL A 327 6.74 -6.95 26.65
CA VAL A 327 7.21 -6.12 27.77
C VAL A 327 6.25 -6.27 28.95
N MET A 328 4.94 -6.08 28.73
CA MET A 328 3.92 -6.22 29.76
C MET A 328 3.91 -7.61 30.40
N LYS A 329 4.16 -8.67 29.62
CA LYS A 329 4.26 -10.02 30.16
C LYS A 329 5.48 -10.20 31.07
N GLN A 330 6.64 -9.63 30.73
CA GLN A 330 7.81 -9.66 31.62
C GLN A 330 7.55 -8.92 32.94
N MET A 331 6.68 -7.91 32.90
CA MET A 331 6.21 -7.18 34.09
C MET A 331 5.11 -7.92 34.89
N GLY A 332 4.68 -9.10 34.42
CA GLY A 332 3.63 -9.89 35.08
C GLY A 332 2.21 -9.60 34.59
N PHE A 333 2.03 -8.80 33.54
CA PHE A 333 0.74 -8.43 32.97
C PHE A 333 0.52 -9.04 31.58
N GLY A 334 -0.75 -9.36 31.25
CA GLY A 334 -1.16 -9.72 29.93
C GLY A 334 -0.83 -11.15 29.47
N SER A 335 -1.18 -11.42 28.18
CA SER A 335 -0.94 -12.70 27.50
C SER A 335 -0.09 -12.48 26.26
N LEU A 336 0.65 -13.51 25.80
CA LEU A 336 1.36 -13.42 24.52
C LEU A 336 0.41 -13.64 23.34
N TYR A 337 0.58 -12.85 22.31
CA TYR A 337 0.04 -13.15 20.99
C TYR A 337 0.99 -14.04 20.19
N ASP A 338 0.44 -14.94 19.38
CA ASP A 338 1.22 -15.51 18.29
C ASP A 338 1.42 -14.41 17.22
N VAL A 339 2.68 -14.09 16.95
CA VAL A 339 3.05 -13.04 15.98
C VAL A 339 2.47 -13.34 14.61
N ALA A 340 2.46 -14.62 14.18
CA ALA A 340 1.95 -15.02 12.89
C ALA A 340 0.45 -14.76 12.77
N ASP A 341 -0.33 -15.05 13.81
CA ASP A 341 -1.80 -14.88 13.80
C ASP A 341 -2.23 -13.41 13.75
N VAL A 342 -1.46 -12.52 14.37
CA VAL A 342 -1.79 -11.10 14.48
C VAL A 342 -1.27 -10.30 13.29
N VAL A 343 -0.11 -10.68 12.76
CA VAL A 343 0.57 -9.91 11.71
C VAL A 343 0.18 -10.36 10.31
N THR A 344 -0.22 -11.64 10.12
CA THR A 344 -0.48 -12.22 8.80
C THR A 344 -1.94 -12.05 8.38
N TYR A 345 -2.16 -11.61 7.16
CA TYR A 345 -3.49 -11.59 6.55
C TYR A 345 -3.53 -12.33 5.20
N LYS A 346 -4.70 -12.95 4.91
CA LYS A 346 -4.92 -13.80 3.72
C LYS A 346 -5.25 -12.98 2.47
N PRO A 347 -5.13 -13.55 1.27
CA PRO A 347 -5.63 -12.94 0.04
C PRO A 347 -7.14 -12.70 0.09
N GLU A 348 -7.55 -11.53 -0.40
CA GLU A 348 -8.95 -11.20 -0.68
C GLU A 348 -9.28 -11.68 -2.10
N LYS A 349 -10.47 -12.25 -2.31
CA LYS A 349 -10.93 -12.79 -3.60
C LYS A 349 -12.28 -12.21 -3.96
N SER A 350 -12.45 -11.82 -5.22
CA SER A 350 -13.69 -11.23 -5.69
C SER A 350 -14.15 -11.81 -7.01
N TRP A 351 -15.49 -11.94 -7.17
CA TRP A 351 -16.12 -12.15 -8.44
C TRP A 351 -16.90 -10.90 -8.82
N ASN A 352 -16.62 -10.37 -10.00
CA ASN A 352 -17.34 -9.24 -10.57
C ASN A 352 -18.28 -9.74 -11.68
N TYR A 353 -19.54 -9.34 -11.61
CA TYR A 353 -20.58 -9.54 -12.60
C TYR A 353 -21.04 -8.18 -13.07
N GLU A 354 -20.87 -7.88 -14.35
CA GLU A 354 -21.18 -6.58 -14.90
C GLU A 354 -21.99 -6.70 -16.18
N VAL A 355 -23.00 -5.84 -16.32
CA VAL A 355 -23.73 -5.66 -17.57
C VAL A 355 -23.80 -4.18 -17.88
N GLY A 356 -23.63 -3.81 -19.14
CA GLY A 356 -23.64 -2.39 -19.51
C GLY A 356 -23.97 -2.15 -20.97
N ALA A 357 -24.12 -0.87 -21.28
CA ALA A 357 -24.46 -0.38 -22.60
C ALA A 357 -23.67 0.88 -22.94
N HIS A 358 -23.16 0.94 -24.17
CA HIS A 358 -22.65 2.17 -24.78
C HIS A 358 -23.63 2.60 -25.86
N LEU A 359 -24.26 3.76 -25.67
CA LEU A 359 -25.32 4.26 -26.52
C LEU A 359 -24.91 5.59 -27.13
N SER A 360 -25.20 5.79 -28.42
CA SER A 360 -24.96 7.06 -29.12
C SER A 360 -26.07 7.30 -30.11
N THR A 361 -26.58 8.52 -30.13
CA THR A 361 -27.55 8.94 -31.16
C THR A 361 -26.90 8.97 -32.55
N PRO A 362 -27.67 8.82 -33.64
CA PRO A 362 -27.10 8.87 -34.98
C PRO A 362 -26.35 10.16 -35.29
N SER A 363 -26.78 11.27 -34.69
CA SER A 363 -26.16 12.60 -34.84
C SER A 363 -24.94 12.82 -33.94
N HIS A 364 -24.55 11.88 -33.09
CA HIS A 364 -23.48 11.97 -32.07
C HIS A 364 -23.65 13.11 -31.04
N LYS A 365 -24.83 13.73 -30.97
CA LYS A 365 -25.09 14.82 -30.03
C LYS A 365 -25.31 14.35 -28.60
N VAL A 366 -25.72 13.07 -28.44
CA VAL A 366 -25.90 12.47 -27.11
C VAL A 366 -25.19 11.13 -27.09
N GLN A 367 -24.37 10.91 -26.09
CA GLN A 367 -23.71 9.65 -25.76
C GLN A 367 -24.01 9.31 -24.31
N ALA A 368 -24.27 8.04 -24.03
CA ALA A 368 -24.53 7.53 -22.69
C ALA A 368 -23.83 6.20 -22.50
N ASP A 369 -23.08 6.08 -21.39
CA ASP A 369 -22.46 4.86 -20.93
C ASP A 369 -23.12 4.46 -19.61
N LEU A 370 -23.70 3.25 -19.59
CA LEU A 370 -24.42 2.71 -18.44
C LEU A 370 -23.77 1.41 -18.02
N ALA A 371 -23.56 1.21 -16.74
CA ALA A 371 -23.08 -0.05 -16.17
C ALA A 371 -23.80 -0.36 -14.86
N LEU A 372 -24.21 -1.63 -14.70
CA LEU A 372 -24.68 -2.21 -13.46
C LEU A 372 -23.71 -3.34 -13.10
N PHE A 373 -23.24 -3.35 -11.87
CA PHE A 373 -22.30 -4.37 -11.42
C PHE A 373 -22.66 -4.92 -10.04
N TYR A 374 -22.26 -6.16 -9.83
CA TYR A 374 -22.37 -6.84 -8.55
C TYR A 374 -21.02 -7.51 -8.25
N ILE A 375 -20.43 -7.21 -7.09
CA ILE A 375 -19.16 -7.76 -6.65
C ILE A 375 -19.38 -8.62 -5.42
N ASP A 376 -19.05 -9.92 -5.51
CA ASP A 376 -19.02 -10.85 -4.37
C ASP A 376 -17.56 -10.95 -3.89
N CYS A 377 -17.25 -10.28 -2.78
CA CYS A 377 -15.92 -10.25 -2.19
C CYS A 377 -15.86 -11.18 -0.97
N ARG A 378 -14.84 -12.03 -0.90
CA ARG A 378 -14.56 -12.94 0.22
C ARG A 378 -13.21 -12.65 0.82
N ASP A 379 -13.10 -12.88 2.13
CA ASP A 379 -11.89 -12.60 2.91
C ASP A 379 -11.42 -11.16 2.72
N GLN A 380 -12.37 -10.19 2.67
CA GLN A 380 -12.05 -8.78 2.47
C GLN A 380 -11.06 -8.29 3.51
N GLN A 381 -9.99 -7.66 3.05
CA GLN A 381 -8.96 -7.09 3.91
C GLN A 381 -9.46 -5.76 4.48
N LEU A 382 -9.68 -5.73 5.79
CA LEU A 382 -10.14 -4.56 6.53
C LEU A 382 -9.15 -4.19 7.63
N THR A 383 -8.99 -2.90 7.84
CA THR A 383 -8.28 -2.38 9.02
C THR A 383 -9.31 -2.18 10.12
N VAL A 384 -9.11 -2.83 11.25
CA VAL A 384 -9.93 -2.68 12.45
C VAL A 384 -9.06 -2.21 13.60
N PHE A 385 -9.70 -1.56 14.58
CA PHE A 385 -9.05 -1.20 15.84
C PHE A 385 -9.50 -2.23 16.87
N PRO A 386 -8.58 -3.02 17.45
CA PRO A 386 -8.93 -3.96 18.52
C PRO A 386 -9.54 -3.23 19.72
N GLU A 387 -10.58 -3.82 20.33
CA GLU A 387 -11.18 -3.25 21.52
C GLU A 387 -10.16 -3.13 22.66
N GLY A 388 -10.14 -1.95 23.30
CA GLY A 388 -9.24 -1.65 24.43
C GLY A 388 -7.78 -1.38 24.05
N GLN A 389 -7.46 -1.25 22.76
CA GLN A 389 -6.13 -0.85 22.28
C GLN A 389 -6.18 0.54 21.66
N ILE A 390 -5.24 1.40 22.03
CA ILE A 390 -5.18 2.80 21.58
C ILE A 390 -4.29 2.94 20.35
N THR A 391 -3.34 2.03 20.12
CA THR A 391 -2.23 2.19 19.19
C THR A 391 -2.25 1.27 17.99
N GLY A 392 -2.87 0.09 18.08
CA GLY A 392 -2.80 -0.95 17.06
C GLY A 392 -3.88 -0.84 15.99
N ARG A 393 -3.47 -0.96 14.74
CA ARG A 393 -4.37 -1.17 13.59
C ARG A 393 -4.20 -2.60 13.09
N LEU A 394 -5.17 -3.46 13.41
CA LEU A 394 -5.16 -4.85 12.94
C LEU A 394 -5.70 -4.92 11.51
N MET A 395 -4.89 -5.48 10.59
CA MET A 395 -5.40 -5.91 9.30
C MET A 395 -5.99 -7.31 9.46
N THR A 396 -7.28 -7.44 9.25
CA THR A 396 -7.99 -8.72 9.33
C THR A 396 -8.74 -9.02 8.04
N ASN A 397 -9.08 -10.28 7.85
CA ASN A 397 -9.95 -10.69 6.76
C ASN A 397 -11.39 -10.78 7.27
N ALA A 398 -12.25 -9.87 6.80
CA ALA A 398 -13.70 -9.98 7.00
C ALA A 398 -14.25 -11.16 6.18
N GLY A 399 -15.36 -11.76 6.59
CA GLY A 399 -15.89 -12.93 5.93
C GLY A 399 -16.32 -12.67 4.48
N ARG A 400 -17.50 -12.12 4.25
CA ARG A 400 -18.05 -11.88 2.91
C ARG A 400 -18.73 -10.52 2.83
N THR A 401 -18.42 -9.75 1.80
CA THR A 401 -19.10 -8.49 1.48
C THR A 401 -19.67 -8.52 0.06
N ARG A 402 -20.72 -7.74 -0.15
CA ARG A 402 -21.44 -7.68 -1.44
C ARG A 402 -21.77 -6.24 -1.79
#